data_9a5c446eeb3ae30272473415aafcb692
#
_entry.id   9a5c446eeb3ae30272473415aafcb692
#
_cell.length_a   1.000
_cell.length_b   1.000
_cell.length_c   1.000
_cell.angle_alpha   90.00
_cell.angle_beta   90.00
_cell.angle_gamma   90.00
#
_symmetry.space_group_name_H-M   'P 1'
#
loop_
_entity.id
_entity.type
_entity.pdbx_description
1 polymer ?
#
loop_
_entity_poly.entity_id
_entity_poly.type
_entity_poly.pdbx_seq_one_letter_code
_entity_poly.pdbx_strand_id
1 'polypeptide(L)'
;MKQDVVQNSVQQAARPRRLSWSDLGGATLLFIGLMFVTVHLMGGGRLENWWGFFILLPGLLFLGMGWQGRLRQAQLVGNGRFPFIARFSLGVGLVVTTVAVMFLLNLNWGTWWPMMIIMPGVALWIVGGSDGWVGITAVFRLGRWFAMTMILLGLTFLADQLTLINLQTIFGSFHWWGIFILLPGVGAFVEALRVIRRATWTATGMLIVGVWILSAGVMELLDPNWISWEGMVGIGLIGTGLMSRVWLIFQPVSDPA
;
A
#
# COMPACT_ATOMS: atom_id res chain seq x y z
N MET A 1 29.34 25.11 36.35
CA MET A 1 30.38 24.15 35.94
C MET A 1 30.04 22.66 36.19
N LYS A 2 29.51 22.23 37.36
CA LYS A 2 29.08 20.83 37.56
C LYS A 2 27.78 20.46 36.85
N GLN A 3 26.84 21.37 36.71
CA GLN A 3 25.55 21.10 36.03
C GLN A 3 25.70 20.92 34.52
N ASP A 4 26.61 21.65 33.88
CA ASP A 4 26.87 21.55 32.43
C ASP A 4 27.50 20.21 32.05
N VAL A 5 28.35 19.63 32.93
CA VAL A 5 28.97 18.31 32.71
C VAL A 5 27.94 17.20 32.82
N VAL A 6 26.99 17.29 33.78
CA VAL A 6 25.92 16.30 33.95
C VAL A 6 24.95 16.36 32.80
N GLN A 7 24.59 17.57 32.33
CA GLN A 7 23.65 17.76 31.21
C GLN A 7 24.26 17.27 29.90
N ASN A 8 25.55 17.48 29.65
CA ASN A 8 26.26 16.94 28.48
C ASN A 8 26.36 15.40 28.50
N SER A 9 26.59 14.81 29.66
CA SER A 9 26.63 13.34 29.77
C SER A 9 25.29 12.68 29.56
N VAL A 10 24.19 13.30 30.01
CA VAL A 10 22.82 12.84 29.76
C VAL A 10 22.42 12.98 28.27
N GLN A 11 22.82 14.08 27.62
CA GLN A 11 22.59 14.27 26.21
C GLN A 11 23.42 13.32 25.31
N GLN A 12 24.66 12.98 25.73
CA GLN A 12 25.45 11.98 25.01
C GLN A 12 24.91 10.56 25.16
N ALA A 13 24.38 10.21 26.34
CA ALA A 13 23.73 8.90 26.57
C ALA A 13 22.42 8.73 25.78
N ALA A 14 21.74 9.84 25.47
CA ALA A 14 20.47 9.84 24.72
C ALA A 14 20.63 9.80 23.19
N ARG A 15 21.87 9.86 22.64
CA ARG A 15 22.05 9.75 21.18
C ARG A 15 21.75 8.33 20.72
N PRO A 16 20.72 8.12 19.88
CA PRO A 16 20.42 6.80 19.36
C PRO A 16 21.64 6.28 18.59
N ARG A 17 22.13 5.09 19.00
CA ARG A 17 23.27 4.43 18.36
C ARG A 17 22.98 4.30 16.86
N ARG A 18 23.75 4.99 16.04
CA ARG A 18 23.63 4.83 14.58
C ARG A 18 24.07 3.42 14.25
N LEU A 19 23.16 2.64 13.66
CA LEU A 19 23.56 1.36 13.07
C LEU A 19 24.69 1.64 12.07
N SER A 20 25.86 1.09 12.37
CA SER A 20 26.98 1.17 11.46
C SER A 20 26.84 0.12 10.35
N TRP A 21 27.54 0.28 9.25
CA TRP A 21 27.59 -0.73 8.20
C TRP A 21 28.12 -2.07 8.75
N SER A 22 28.98 -2.05 9.76
CA SER A 22 29.46 -3.24 10.47
C SER A 22 28.35 -3.94 11.25
N ASP A 23 27.41 -3.19 11.88
CA ASP A 23 26.27 -3.78 12.60
C ASP A 23 25.31 -4.49 11.63
N LEU A 24 25.08 -3.86 10.45
CA LEU A 24 24.26 -4.47 9.39
C LEU A 24 24.95 -5.71 8.81
N GLY A 25 26.23 -5.64 8.51
CA GLY A 25 27.02 -6.77 8.02
C GLY A 25 27.03 -7.92 9.02
N GLY A 26 27.25 -7.63 10.30
CA GLY A 26 27.21 -8.61 11.38
C GLY A 26 25.84 -9.28 11.52
N ALA A 27 24.77 -8.49 11.51
CA ALA A 27 23.39 -9.00 11.56
C ALA A 27 23.07 -9.89 10.36
N THR A 28 23.52 -9.51 9.16
CA THR A 28 23.34 -10.31 7.93
C THR A 28 24.08 -11.64 8.02
N LEU A 29 25.33 -11.65 8.49
CA LEU A 29 26.11 -12.89 8.67
C LEU A 29 25.50 -13.80 9.72
N LEU A 30 25.02 -13.24 10.84
CA LEU A 30 24.30 -14.01 11.87
C LEU A 30 23.03 -14.63 11.32
N PHE A 31 22.27 -13.87 10.53
CA PHE A 31 21.06 -14.39 9.90
C PHE A 31 21.36 -15.53 8.92
N ILE A 32 22.36 -15.37 8.06
CA ILE A 32 22.80 -16.41 7.12
C ILE A 32 23.29 -17.64 7.88
N GLY A 33 24.11 -17.44 8.91
CA GLY A 33 24.60 -18.55 9.76
C GLY A 33 23.47 -19.29 10.44
N LEU A 34 22.51 -18.58 11.05
CA LEU A 34 21.33 -19.17 11.68
C LEU A 34 20.48 -19.94 10.66
N MET A 35 20.32 -19.40 9.45
CA MET A 35 19.64 -20.07 8.35
C MET A 35 20.26 -21.41 8.01
N PHE A 36 21.60 -21.47 7.82
CA PHE A 36 22.28 -22.73 7.52
C PHE A 36 22.16 -23.73 8.67
N VAL A 37 22.29 -23.27 9.92
CA VAL A 37 22.10 -24.14 11.11
C VAL A 37 20.67 -24.67 11.13
N THR A 38 19.66 -23.85 10.90
CA THR A 38 18.25 -24.26 10.89
C THR A 38 17.99 -25.30 9.80
N VAL A 39 18.49 -25.06 8.58
CA VAL A 39 18.36 -26.03 7.46
C VAL A 39 19.06 -27.35 7.80
N HIS A 40 20.24 -27.29 8.41
CA HIS A 40 20.97 -28.50 8.84
C HIS A 40 20.23 -29.28 9.92
N LEU A 41 19.76 -28.60 10.98
CA LEU A 41 19.02 -29.22 12.09
C LEU A 41 17.68 -29.81 11.64
N MET A 42 17.03 -29.25 10.65
CA MET A 42 15.80 -29.78 10.07
C MET A 42 16.02 -30.95 9.11
N GLY A 43 17.25 -31.46 9.00
CA GLY A 43 17.58 -32.66 8.24
C GLY A 43 17.74 -32.44 6.74
N GLY A 44 18.22 -31.26 6.34
CA GLY A 44 18.76 -30.93 5.00
C GLY A 44 17.83 -31.09 3.80
N GLY A 45 16.84 -31.94 3.84
CA GLY A 45 15.92 -32.24 2.74
C GLY A 45 14.43 -31.95 3.03
N ARG A 46 14.11 -31.51 4.24
CA ARG A 46 12.71 -31.24 4.63
C ARG A 46 12.22 -29.83 4.27
N LEU A 47 13.13 -28.87 4.06
CA LEU A 47 12.78 -27.54 3.58
C LEU A 47 12.99 -27.48 2.07
N GLU A 48 12.00 -27.86 1.29
CA GLU A 48 12.05 -27.78 -0.17
C GLU A 48 12.35 -26.37 -0.67
N ASN A 49 11.87 -25.35 0.07
CA ASN A 49 11.98 -23.93 -0.32
C ASN A 49 12.92 -23.13 0.61
N TRP A 50 14.02 -23.73 1.08
CA TRP A 50 15.00 -23.05 1.94
C TRP A 50 15.53 -21.72 1.36
N TRP A 51 15.55 -21.57 0.05
CA TRP A 51 15.90 -20.33 -0.64
C TRP A 51 14.97 -19.16 -0.29
N GLY A 52 13.77 -19.41 0.23
CA GLY A 52 12.86 -18.37 0.75
C GLY A 52 13.50 -17.50 1.84
N PHE A 53 14.54 -17.99 2.54
CA PHE A 53 15.31 -17.17 3.49
C PHE A 53 16.03 -16.01 2.81
N PHE A 54 16.46 -16.14 1.55
CA PHE A 54 17.06 -15.04 0.81
C PHE A 54 16.05 -13.94 0.46
N ILE A 55 14.76 -14.28 0.34
CA ILE A 55 13.68 -13.30 0.19
C ILE A 55 13.32 -12.71 1.56
N LEU A 56 13.34 -13.52 2.63
CA LEU A 56 13.02 -13.08 3.97
C LEU A 56 13.98 -12.00 4.48
N LEU A 57 15.27 -12.13 4.20
CA LEU A 57 16.30 -11.19 4.65
C LEU A 57 16.03 -9.75 4.22
N PRO A 58 15.88 -9.42 2.92
CA PRO A 58 15.54 -8.05 2.53
C PRO A 58 14.19 -7.62 3.08
N GLY A 59 13.19 -8.51 3.19
CA GLY A 59 11.91 -8.20 3.82
C GLY A 59 12.09 -7.70 5.25
N LEU A 60 12.82 -8.44 6.08
CA LEU A 60 13.13 -8.05 7.47
C LEU A 60 13.97 -6.78 7.56
N LEU A 61 14.93 -6.57 6.64
CA LEU A 61 15.71 -5.34 6.59
C LEU A 61 14.81 -4.13 6.33
N PHE A 62 13.90 -4.21 5.36
CA PHE A 62 12.94 -3.13 5.08
C PHE A 62 11.99 -2.89 6.26
N LEU A 63 11.50 -3.94 6.94
CA LEU A 63 10.70 -3.80 8.15
C LEU A 63 11.49 -3.11 9.27
N GLY A 64 12.75 -3.51 9.49
CA GLY A 64 13.64 -2.91 10.48
C GLY A 64 13.93 -1.44 10.18
N MET A 65 14.21 -1.08 8.91
CA MET A 65 14.43 0.31 8.49
C MET A 65 13.19 1.17 8.72
N GLY A 66 12.02 0.67 8.36
CA GLY A 66 10.75 1.35 8.57
C GLY A 66 10.45 1.57 10.05
N TRP A 67 10.67 0.55 10.88
CA TRP A 67 10.48 0.62 12.33
C TRP A 67 11.42 1.62 13.00
N GLN A 68 12.71 1.58 12.65
CA GLN A 68 13.71 2.54 13.17
C GLN A 68 13.39 3.98 12.74
N GLY A 69 12.95 4.19 11.48
CA GLY A 69 12.52 5.50 10.99
C GLY A 69 11.38 6.07 11.84
N ARG A 70 10.43 5.23 12.25
CA ARG A 70 9.35 5.60 13.17
C ARG A 70 9.87 6.02 14.54
N LEU A 71 10.73 5.20 15.15
CA LEU A 71 11.27 5.47 16.49
C LEU A 71 12.10 6.76 16.54
N ARG A 72 12.95 6.98 15.53
CA ARG A 72 13.77 8.20 15.44
C ARG A 72 12.94 9.47 15.35
N GLN A 73 11.87 9.45 14.56
CA GLN A 73 11.03 10.63 14.40
C GLN A 73 10.19 10.93 15.63
N ALA A 74 9.73 9.90 16.34
CA ALA A 74 9.04 10.07 17.61
C ALA A 74 9.94 10.77 18.65
N GLN A 75 11.24 10.49 18.62
CA GLN A 75 12.22 11.12 19.52
C GLN A 75 12.61 12.56 19.12
N LEU A 76 12.72 12.84 17.81
CA LEU A 76 13.24 14.12 17.33
C LEU A 76 12.19 15.23 17.24
N VAL A 77 10.95 14.92 16.89
CA VAL A 77 9.92 15.92 16.53
C VAL A 77 8.78 15.97 17.54
N GLY A 78 8.68 14.99 18.45
CA GLY A 78 7.59 14.94 19.45
C GLY A 78 6.17 14.79 18.85
N ASN A 79 6.00 15.06 17.56
CA ASN A 79 4.71 15.15 16.88
C ASN A 79 4.33 13.88 16.11
N GLY A 80 4.74 12.71 16.52
CA GLY A 80 4.21 11.43 16.03
C GLY A 80 4.08 11.23 14.50
N ARG A 81 4.58 12.18 13.67
CA ARG A 81 4.50 12.10 12.22
C ARG A 81 5.40 10.99 11.71
N PHE A 82 4.81 10.07 11.00
CA PHE A 82 5.51 8.91 10.47
C PHE A 82 6.07 9.23 9.07
N PRO A 83 7.42 9.27 8.87
CA PRO A 83 8.00 9.69 7.60
C PRO A 83 7.58 8.76 6.46
N PHE A 84 7.37 9.33 5.27
CA PHE A 84 6.95 8.59 4.09
C PHE A 84 7.89 7.41 3.79
N ILE A 85 9.21 7.65 3.81
CA ILE A 85 10.23 6.61 3.55
C ILE A 85 10.10 5.44 4.54
N ALA A 86 9.86 5.71 5.82
CA ALA A 86 9.70 4.66 6.82
C ALA A 86 8.41 3.86 6.61
N ARG A 87 7.31 4.51 6.22
CA ARG A 87 6.05 3.84 5.84
C ARG A 87 6.21 3.00 4.60
N PHE A 88 6.86 3.55 3.58
CA PHE A 88 7.16 2.84 2.35
C PHE A 88 8.02 1.60 2.60
N SER A 89 9.08 1.74 3.41
CA SER A 89 9.93 0.60 3.81
C SER A 89 9.12 -0.47 4.56
N LEU A 90 8.22 -0.08 5.49
CA LEU A 90 7.34 -1.03 6.16
C LEU A 90 6.42 -1.76 5.18
N GLY A 91 5.82 -1.03 4.23
CA GLY A 91 4.95 -1.60 3.23
C GLY A 91 5.66 -2.62 2.35
N VAL A 92 6.82 -2.24 1.80
CA VAL A 92 7.66 -3.15 0.99
C VAL A 92 8.11 -4.35 1.82
N GLY A 93 8.62 -4.11 3.04
CA GLY A 93 9.05 -5.17 3.94
C GLY A 93 7.95 -6.17 4.25
N LEU A 94 6.72 -5.69 4.47
CA LEU A 94 5.55 -6.54 4.73
C LEU A 94 5.26 -7.47 3.54
N VAL A 95 5.19 -6.92 2.32
CA VAL A 95 4.91 -7.71 1.11
C VAL A 95 6.01 -8.76 0.89
N VAL A 96 7.28 -8.34 0.91
CA VAL A 96 8.42 -9.24 0.68
C VAL A 96 8.48 -10.33 1.75
N THR A 97 8.27 -9.98 3.03
CA THR A 97 8.25 -10.96 4.12
C THR A 97 7.11 -11.96 3.96
N THR A 98 5.91 -11.51 3.53
CA THR A 98 4.78 -12.41 3.29
C THR A 98 5.10 -13.43 2.19
N VAL A 99 5.68 -12.98 1.07
CA VAL A 99 6.13 -13.87 0.00
C VAL A 99 7.12 -14.91 0.52
N ALA A 100 8.12 -14.46 1.28
CA ALA A 100 9.13 -15.35 1.86
C ALA A 100 8.50 -16.41 2.79
N VAL A 101 7.56 -16.00 3.65
CA VAL A 101 6.86 -16.89 4.58
C VAL A 101 6.02 -17.93 3.81
N MET A 102 5.34 -17.51 2.74
CA MET A 102 4.56 -18.43 1.91
C MET A 102 5.44 -19.53 1.31
N PHE A 103 6.63 -19.17 0.83
CA PHE A 103 7.59 -20.17 0.32
C PHE A 103 8.17 -21.06 1.43
N LEU A 104 8.61 -20.47 2.54
CA LEU A 104 9.23 -21.21 3.64
C LEU A 104 8.28 -22.22 4.28
N LEU A 105 7.00 -21.86 4.42
CA LEU A 105 5.97 -22.73 4.95
C LEU A 105 5.39 -23.69 3.90
N ASN A 106 5.91 -23.65 2.67
CA ASN A 106 5.41 -24.43 1.53
C ASN A 106 3.88 -24.36 1.42
N LEU A 107 3.32 -23.14 1.58
CA LEU A 107 1.89 -22.94 1.51
C LEU A 107 1.40 -23.25 0.10
N ASN A 108 0.30 -24.01 -0.01
CA ASN A 108 -0.31 -24.30 -1.28
C ASN A 108 -0.69 -22.99 -2.01
N TRP A 109 0.01 -22.69 -3.08
CA TRP A 109 -0.20 -21.48 -3.86
C TRP A 109 -1.65 -21.33 -4.34
N GLY A 110 -2.29 -22.43 -4.74
CA GLY A 110 -3.68 -22.45 -5.17
C GLY A 110 -4.66 -21.90 -4.12
N THR A 111 -4.36 -22.09 -2.83
CA THR A 111 -5.21 -21.62 -1.72
C THR A 111 -4.80 -20.23 -1.22
N TRP A 112 -3.49 -19.95 -1.15
CA TRP A 112 -2.97 -18.77 -0.46
C TRP A 112 -2.62 -17.58 -1.37
N TRP A 113 -2.79 -17.73 -2.70
CA TRP A 113 -2.53 -16.62 -3.64
C TRP A 113 -3.30 -15.30 -3.31
N PRO A 114 -4.50 -15.30 -2.64
CA PRO A 114 -5.17 -14.06 -2.32
C PRO A 114 -4.37 -13.17 -1.36
N MET A 115 -3.43 -13.73 -0.60
CA MET A 115 -2.49 -12.95 0.22
C MET A 115 -1.65 -11.99 -0.61
N MET A 116 -1.39 -12.30 -1.89
CA MET A 116 -0.69 -11.42 -2.83
C MET A 116 -1.51 -10.19 -3.23
N ILE A 117 -2.81 -10.19 -2.96
CA ILE A 117 -3.68 -9.03 -3.12
C ILE A 117 -3.82 -8.30 -1.77
N ILE A 118 -4.04 -9.05 -0.69
CA ILE A 118 -4.24 -8.48 0.65
C ILE A 118 -3.01 -7.68 1.11
N MET A 119 -1.81 -8.26 1.00
CA MET A 119 -0.60 -7.64 1.58
C MET A 119 -0.17 -6.35 0.87
N PRO A 120 -0.18 -6.24 -0.47
CA PRO A 120 -0.03 -4.94 -1.12
C PRO A 120 -1.12 -3.93 -0.74
N GLY A 121 -2.37 -4.37 -0.53
CA GLY A 121 -3.43 -3.54 0.01
C GLY A 121 -3.07 -2.98 1.39
N VAL A 122 -2.63 -3.83 2.32
CA VAL A 122 -2.16 -3.40 3.66
C VAL A 122 -0.96 -2.47 3.56
N ALA A 123 0.00 -2.75 2.66
CA ALA A 123 1.15 -1.89 2.41
C ALA A 123 0.72 -0.49 1.93
N LEU A 124 -0.18 -0.41 0.95
CA LEU A 124 -0.76 0.85 0.48
C LEU A 124 -1.51 1.60 1.60
N TRP A 125 -2.22 0.89 2.47
CA TRP A 125 -2.89 1.49 3.63
C TRP A 125 -1.90 2.15 4.58
N ILE A 126 -0.78 1.48 4.87
CA ILE A 126 0.31 2.01 5.72
C ILE A 126 0.94 3.24 5.06
N VAL A 127 1.22 3.20 3.77
CA VAL A 127 1.83 4.30 3.01
C VAL A 127 0.89 5.49 2.89
N GLY A 128 -0.41 5.25 2.69
CA GLY A 128 -1.44 6.26 2.45
C GLY A 128 -1.73 7.24 3.59
N GLY A 129 -1.02 7.15 4.73
CA GLY A 129 -1.17 8.03 5.90
C GLY A 129 -0.23 9.24 5.87
N SER A 130 -0.13 10.00 4.78
CA SER A 130 0.80 11.14 4.72
C SER A 130 0.17 12.46 5.15
N ASP A 131 0.93 13.22 5.95
CA ASP A 131 0.68 14.62 6.21
C ASP A 131 1.53 15.44 5.22
N GLY A 132 0.91 16.15 4.32
CA GLY A 132 1.63 16.90 3.29
C GLY A 132 0.75 17.98 2.65
N TRP A 133 1.19 18.50 1.52
CA TRP A 133 0.40 19.39 0.68
C TRP A 133 -0.98 18.82 0.41
N VAL A 134 -2.01 19.68 0.42
CA VAL A 134 -3.42 19.28 0.30
C VAL A 134 -3.66 18.34 -0.89
N GLY A 135 -3.05 18.64 -2.05
CA GLY A 135 -3.16 17.79 -3.24
C GLY A 135 -2.50 16.43 -3.07
N ILE A 136 -1.29 16.37 -2.51
CA ILE A 136 -0.55 15.13 -2.26
C ILE A 136 -1.30 14.28 -1.22
N THR A 137 -1.80 14.91 -0.16
CA THR A 137 -2.60 14.22 0.86
C THR A 137 -3.88 13.61 0.27
N ALA A 138 -4.50 14.28 -0.71
CA ALA A 138 -5.67 13.74 -1.40
C ALA A 138 -5.33 12.50 -2.24
N VAL A 139 -4.20 12.52 -2.97
CA VAL A 139 -3.71 11.33 -3.72
C VAL A 139 -3.44 10.17 -2.78
N PHE A 140 -2.82 10.41 -1.63
CA PHE A 140 -2.58 9.34 -0.65
C PHE A 140 -3.88 8.81 -0.02
N ARG A 141 -4.90 9.66 0.19
CA ARG A 141 -6.23 9.20 0.62
C ARG A 141 -6.91 8.35 -0.45
N LEU A 142 -6.77 8.72 -1.73
CA LEU A 142 -7.21 7.86 -2.83
C LEU A 142 -6.50 6.50 -2.81
N GLY A 143 -5.20 6.47 -2.52
CA GLY A 143 -4.45 5.23 -2.29
C GLY A 143 -5.05 4.34 -1.20
N ARG A 144 -5.68 4.91 -0.16
CA ARG A 144 -6.40 4.12 0.86
C ARG A 144 -7.69 3.49 0.34
N TRP A 145 -8.39 4.12 -0.59
CA TRP A 145 -9.55 3.52 -1.25
C TRP A 145 -9.12 2.29 -2.06
N PHE A 146 -8.02 2.40 -2.82
CA PHE A 146 -7.43 1.25 -3.51
C PHE A 146 -6.98 0.16 -2.52
N ALA A 147 -6.32 0.56 -1.43
CA ALA A 147 -5.90 -0.37 -0.38
C ALA A 147 -7.08 -1.15 0.22
N MET A 148 -8.15 -0.45 0.57
CA MET A 148 -9.37 -1.05 1.10
C MET A 148 -9.99 -2.03 0.09
N THR A 149 -10.05 -1.63 -1.17
CA THR A 149 -10.55 -2.48 -2.25
C THR A 149 -9.72 -3.76 -2.38
N MET A 150 -8.39 -3.65 -2.41
CA MET A 150 -7.50 -4.81 -2.50
C MET A 150 -7.66 -5.74 -1.30
N ILE A 151 -7.73 -5.18 -0.08
CA ILE A 151 -7.92 -5.98 1.15
C ILE A 151 -9.27 -6.72 1.09
N LEU A 152 -10.36 -6.03 0.78
CA LEU A 152 -11.69 -6.64 0.69
C LEU A 152 -11.75 -7.71 -0.40
N LEU A 153 -11.26 -7.41 -1.59
CA LEU A 153 -11.22 -8.35 -2.71
C LEU A 153 -10.39 -9.59 -2.35
N GLY A 154 -9.20 -9.39 -1.80
CA GLY A 154 -8.33 -10.49 -1.39
C GLY A 154 -8.95 -11.34 -0.28
N LEU A 155 -9.63 -10.71 0.71
CA LEU A 155 -10.36 -11.44 1.75
C LEU A 155 -11.54 -12.23 1.17
N THR A 156 -12.26 -11.69 0.19
CA THR A 156 -13.35 -12.39 -0.49
C THR A 156 -12.84 -13.63 -1.22
N PHE A 157 -11.74 -13.50 -1.97
CA PHE A 157 -11.11 -14.66 -2.61
C PHE A 157 -10.55 -15.66 -1.60
N LEU A 158 -9.95 -15.18 -0.51
CA LEU A 158 -9.42 -16.07 0.53
C LEU A 158 -10.55 -16.87 1.18
N ALA A 159 -11.69 -16.25 1.46
CA ALA A 159 -12.85 -16.91 2.02
C ALA A 159 -13.42 -18.00 1.08
N ASP A 160 -13.41 -17.75 -0.23
CA ASP A 160 -13.79 -18.73 -1.25
C ASP A 160 -12.80 -19.90 -1.29
N GLN A 161 -11.49 -19.63 -1.32
CA GLN A 161 -10.45 -20.66 -1.31
C GLN A 161 -10.47 -21.53 -0.03
N LEU A 162 -10.85 -20.94 1.10
CA LEU A 162 -11.03 -21.67 2.38
C LEU A 162 -12.41 -22.34 2.51
N THR A 163 -13.21 -22.33 1.45
CA THR A 163 -14.56 -22.92 1.40
C THR A 163 -15.55 -22.36 2.44
N LEU A 164 -15.24 -21.15 2.98
CA LEU A 164 -16.14 -20.45 3.91
C LEU A 164 -17.35 -19.87 3.19
N ILE A 165 -17.18 -19.49 1.95
CA ILE A 165 -18.21 -19.02 1.02
C ILE A 165 -17.98 -19.71 -0.32
N ASN A 166 -19.02 -19.77 -1.15
CA ASN A 166 -18.90 -20.25 -2.52
C ASN A 166 -19.37 -19.12 -3.44
N LEU A 167 -18.42 -18.39 -4.02
CA LEU A 167 -18.70 -17.24 -4.87
C LEU A 167 -19.50 -17.63 -6.11
N GLN A 168 -19.22 -18.79 -6.69
CA GLN A 168 -19.96 -19.30 -7.84
C GLN A 168 -21.43 -19.57 -7.52
N THR A 169 -21.73 -20.07 -6.32
CA THR A 169 -23.10 -20.33 -5.88
C THR A 169 -23.84 -19.03 -5.56
N ILE A 170 -23.15 -18.02 -4.98
CA ILE A 170 -23.75 -16.76 -4.57
C ILE A 170 -24.02 -15.86 -5.78
N PHE A 171 -23.06 -15.74 -6.68
CA PHE A 171 -23.09 -14.78 -7.77
C PHE A 171 -23.38 -15.38 -9.15
N GLY A 172 -23.24 -16.72 -9.31
CA GLY A 172 -23.46 -17.40 -10.58
C GLY A 172 -22.58 -16.83 -11.70
N SER A 173 -23.23 -16.40 -12.79
CA SER A 173 -22.56 -15.74 -13.93
C SER A 173 -22.38 -14.23 -13.76
N PHE A 174 -22.84 -13.64 -12.66
CA PHE A 174 -22.72 -12.21 -12.42
C PHE A 174 -21.26 -11.82 -12.15
N HIS A 175 -20.78 -10.81 -12.85
CA HIS A 175 -19.40 -10.32 -12.73
C HIS A 175 -19.22 -9.43 -11.47
N TRP A 176 -19.45 -10.00 -10.31
CA TRP A 176 -19.46 -9.33 -9.00
C TRP A 176 -18.16 -8.57 -8.67
N TRP A 177 -17.04 -8.99 -9.22
CA TRP A 177 -15.73 -8.33 -8.99
C TRP A 177 -15.68 -6.91 -9.56
N GLY A 178 -16.54 -6.55 -10.52
CA GLY A 178 -16.70 -5.17 -10.99
C GLY A 178 -17.05 -4.19 -9.85
N ILE A 179 -17.74 -4.64 -8.78
CA ILE A 179 -18.01 -3.83 -7.58
C ILE A 179 -16.71 -3.30 -6.97
N PHE A 180 -15.67 -4.14 -6.95
CA PHE A 180 -14.36 -3.75 -6.38
C PHE A 180 -13.63 -2.75 -7.27
N ILE A 181 -13.90 -2.71 -8.57
CA ILE A 181 -13.39 -1.65 -9.46
C ILE A 181 -14.12 -0.34 -9.18
N LEU A 182 -15.41 -0.38 -8.86
CA LEU A 182 -16.19 0.84 -8.58
C LEU A 182 -15.73 1.56 -7.31
N LEU A 183 -15.33 0.83 -6.27
CA LEU A 183 -14.95 1.41 -4.98
C LEU A 183 -13.87 2.51 -5.08
N PRO A 184 -12.70 2.28 -5.71
CA PRO A 184 -11.70 3.34 -5.87
C PRO A 184 -12.16 4.46 -6.81
N GLY A 185 -13.05 4.17 -7.78
CA GLY A 185 -13.67 5.20 -8.61
C GLY A 185 -14.54 6.15 -7.79
N VAL A 186 -15.42 5.62 -6.94
CA VAL A 186 -16.19 6.42 -5.97
C VAL A 186 -15.26 7.17 -5.03
N GLY A 187 -14.21 6.51 -4.53
CA GLY A 187 -13.19 7.13 -3.70
C GLY A 187 -12.54 8.35 -4.36
N ALA A 188 -12.23 8.26 -5.65
CA ALA A 188 -11.68 9.36 -6.42
C ALA A 188 -12.63 10.57 -6.47
N PHE A 189 -13.94 10.34 -6.67
CA PHE A 189 -14.95 11.40 -6.62
C PHE A 189 -15.05 12.03 -5.24
N VAL A 190 -15.14 11.23 -4.19
CA VAL A 190 -15.22 11.71 -2.80
C VAL A 190 -14.00 12.58 -2.45
N GLU A 191 -12.79 12.15 -2.79
CA GLU A 191 -11.58 12.91 -2.49
C GLU A 191 -11.47 14.16 -3.37
N ALA A 192 -11.90 14.10 -4.63
CA ALA A 192 -11.95 15.26 -5.51
C ALA A 192 -12.86 16.36 -4.93
N LEU A 193 -14.07 16.01 -4.51
CA LEU A 193 -15.02 16.96 -3.91
C LEU A 193 -14.47 17.59 -2.62
N ARG A 194 -13.71 16.85 -1.82
CA ARG A 194 -13.09 17.36 -0.59
C ARG A 194 -12.02 18.42 -0.86
N VAL A 195 -11.33 18.36 -1.99
CA VAL A 195 -10.18 19.22 -2.28
C VAL A 195 -10.44 20.23 -3.40
N ILE A 196 -11.59 20.19 -4.05
CA ILE A 196 -11.89 20.98 -5.26
C ILE A 196 -11.64 22.50 -5.08
N ARG A 197 -11.98 23.04 -3.90
CA ARG A 197 -11.79 24.46 -3.59
C ARG A 197 -10.35 24.84 -3.22
N ARG A 198 -9.49 23.86 -2.88
CA ARG A 198 -8.12 24.11 -2.37
C ARG A 198 -7.04 23.66 -3.34
N ALA A 199 -7.33 22.67 -4.17
CA ALA A 199 -6.41 22.07 -5.12
C ALA A 199 -7.18 21.62 -6.37
N THR A 200 -7.70 22.59 -7.13
CA THR A 200 -8.59 22.35 -8.28
C THR A 200 -7.97 21.41 -9.32
N TRP A 201 -6.68 21.58 -9.63
CA TRP A 201 -5.96 20.69 -10.56
C TRP A 201 -5.96 19.23 -10.08
N THR A 202 -5.65 19.02 -8.80
CA THR A 202 -5.66 17.67 -8.22
C THR A 202 -7.07 17.10 -8.23
N ALA A 203 -8.07 17.90 -7.90
CA ALA A 203 -9.47 17.48 -7.94
C ALA A 203 -9.90 17.08 -9.35
N THR A 204 -9.58 17.90 -10.36
CA THR A 204 -9.89 17.60 -11.77
C THR A 204 -9.23 16.29 -12.21
N GLY A 205 -7.95 16.11 -11.90
CA GLY A 205 -7.25 14.84 -12.18
C GLY A 205 -7.91 13.63 -11.53
N MET A 206 -8.33 13.77 -10.27
CA MET A 206 -9.06 12.69 -9.56
C MET A 206 -10.43 12.41 -10.16
N LEU A 207 -11.18 13.44 -10.60
CA LEU A 207 -12.45 13.26 -11.27
C LEU A 207 -12.28 12.50 -12.59
N ILE A 208 -11.27 12.87 -13.39
CA ILE A 208 -10.95 12.16 -14.64
C ILE A 208 -10.64 10.69 -14.36
N VAL A 209 -9.72 10.42 -13.43
CA VAL A 209 -9.36 9.04 -13.03
C VAL A 209 -10.60 8.30 -12.51
N GLY A 210 -11.43 8.96 -11.69
CA GLY A 210 -12.67 8.40 -11.18
C GLY A 210 -13.63 7.99 -12.28
N VAL A 211 -13.83 8.84 -13.30
CA VAL A 211 -14.68 8.51 -14.47
C VAL A 211 -14.19 7.24 -15.17
N TRP A 212 -12.89 7.15 -15.46
CA TRP A 212 -12.32 5.99 -16.13
C TRP A 212 -12.48 4.70 -15.32
N ILE A 213 -12.22 4.75 -14.01
CA ILE A 213 -12.37 3.60 -13.12
C ILE A 213 -13.85 3.21 -13.02
N LEU A 214 -14.77 4.18 -12.84
CA LEU A 214 -16.20 3.88 -12.78
C LEU A 214 -16.74 3.30 -14.10
N SER A 215 -16.31 3.84 -15.24
CA SER A 215 -16.68 3.29 -16.55
C SER A 215 -16.24 1.84 -16.69
N ALA A 216 -15.00 1.51 -16.29
CA ALA A 216 -14.51 0.15 -16.30
C ALA A 216 -15.31 -0.76 -15.35
N GLY A 217 -15.56 -0.31 -14.12
CA GLY A 217 -16.33 -1.09 -13.14
C GLY A 217 -17.77 -1.35 -13.55
N VAL A 218 -18.43 -0.35 -14.14
CA VAL A 218 -19.81 -0.50 -14.68
C VAL A 218 -19.82 -1.47 -15.87
N MET A 219 -18.84 -1.37 -16.78
CA MET A 219 -18.73 -2.29 -17.90
C MET A 219 -18.60 -3.74 -17.43
N GLU A 220 -17.78 -3.99 -16.43
CA GLU A 220 -17.61 -5.33 -15.86
C GLU A 220 -18.88 -5.85 -15.17
N LEU A 221 -19.69 -4.98 -14.55
CA LEU A 221 -20.93 -5.38 -13.91
C LEU A 221 -22.06 -5.71 -14.90
N LEU A 222 -22.12 -4.97 -16.01
CA LEU A 222 -23.25 -5.04 -16.96
C LEU A 222 -23.13 -6.15 -18.03
N ASP A 223 -22.08 -6.93 -18.04
CA ASP A 223 -21.68 -7.85 -19.10
C ASP A 223 -20.82 -7.16 -20.17
N PRO A 224 -19.59 -7.61 -20.41
CA PRO A 224 -18.67 -7.05 -21.41
C PRO A 224 -19.20 -7.13 -22.86
N ASN A 225 -20.24 -7.94 -23.12
CA ASN A 225 -20.90 -8.01 -24.43
C ASN A 225 -21.87 -6.84 -24.68
N TRP A 226 -22.24 -6.10 -23.64
CA TRP A 226 -23.23 -4.99 -23.74
C TRP A 226 -22.59 -3.68 -24.20
N ILE A 227 -21.36 -3.42 -23.74
CA ILE A 227 -20.61 -2.22 -24.10
C ILE A 227 -19.25 -2.68 -24.61
N SER A 228 -18.97 -2.45 -25.90
CA SER A 228 -17.65 -2.73 -26.47
C SER A 228 -16.58 -1.84 -25.79
N TRP A 229 -15.32 -2.23 -25.90
CA TRP A 229 -14.22 -1.44 -25.36
C TRP A 229 -14.19 -0.01 -25.95
N GLU A 230 -14.64 0.17 -27.22
CA GLU A 230 -14.79 1.46 -27.86
C GLU A 230 -15.86 2.31 -27.15
N GLY A 231 -16.95 1.69 -26.73
CA GLY A 231 -18.00 2.36 -25.94
C GLY A 231 -17.47 2.84 -24.59
N MET A 232 -16.67 2.04 -23.90
CA MET A 232 -16.00 2.43 -22.65
C MET A 232 -15.07 3.61 -22.88
N VAL A 233 -14.24 3.58 -23.92
CA VAL A 233 -13.35 4.70 -24.29
C VAL A 233 -14.18 5.95 -24.60
N GLY A 234 -15.28 5.83 -25.34
CA GLY A 234 -16.20 6.93 -25.63
C GLY A 234 -16.75 7.59 -24.36
N ILE A 235 -17.27 6.77 -23.43
CA ILE A 235 -17.78 7.26 -22.13
C ILE A 235 -16.65 7.93 -21.32
N GLY A 236 -15.46 7.32 -21.26
CA GLY A 236 -14.30 7.87 -20.58
C GLY A 236 -13.87 9.23 -21.15
N LEU A 237 -13.85 9.37 -22.48
CA LEU A 237 -13.49 10.62 -23.17
C LEU A 237 -14.55 11.71 -22.94
N ILE A 238 -15.83 11.40 -23.04
CA ILE A 238 -16.91 12.34 -22.74
C ILE A 238 -16.81 12.81 -21.29
N GLY A 239 -16.67 11.87 -20.34
CA GLY A 239 -16.50 12.17 -18.94
C GLY A 239 -15.25 13.03 -18.67
N THR A 240 -14.13 12.73 -19.31
CA THR A 240 -12.91 13.55 -19.25
C THR A 240 -13.15 14.97 -19.73
N GLY A 241 -13.85 15.10 -20.87
CA GLY A 241 -14.22 16.42 -21.43
C GLY A 241 -15.11 17.22 -20.48
N LEU A 242 -16.11 16.59 -19.87
CA LEU A 242 -16.97 17.24 -18.88
C LEU A 242 -16.21 17.63 -17.61
N MET A 243 -15.39 16.72 -17.06
CA MET A 243 -14.65 16.97 -15.82
C MET A 243 -13.55 18.03 -16.00
N SER A 244 -12.96 18.14 -17.18
CA SER A 244 -11.99 19.21 -17.47
C SER A 244 -12.63 20.61 -17.39
N ARG A 245 -13.94 20.74 -17.63
CA ARG A 245 -14.68 21.99 -17.49
C ARG A 245 -14.89 22.40 -16.03
N VAL A 246 -14.89 21.45 -15.11
CA VAL A 246 -14.98 21.73 -13.67
C VAL A 246 -13.87 22.68 -13.22
N TRP A 247 -12.66 22.55 -13.78
CA TRP A 247 -11.57 23.45 -13.51
C TRP A 247 -11.88 24.92 -13.85
N LEU A 248 -12.56 25.16 -14.97
CA LEU A 248 -12.94 26.52 -15.41
C LEU A 248 -13.98 27.16 -14.46
N ILE A 249 -14.86 26.37 -13.87
CA ILE A 249 -15.91 26.86 -12.95
C ILE A 249 -15.31 27.28 -11.60
N PHE A 250 -14.26 26.57 -11.15
CA PHE A 250 -13.64 26.78 -9.84
C PHE A 250 -12.33 27.58 -9.89
N GLN A 251 -11.99 28.17 -11.04
CA GLN A 251 -10.89 29.13 -11.09
C GLN A 251 -11.20 30.32 -10.18
N PRO A 252 -10.27 30.74 -9.31
CA PRO A 252 -10.40 32.02 -8.63
C PRO A 252 -10.46 33.12 -9.70
N VAL A 253 -11.50 33.94 -9.64
CA VAL A 253 -11.57 35.16 -10.47
C VAL A 253 -10.33 35.98 -10.12
N SER A 254 -9.39 36.10 -11.06
CA SER A 254 -8.27 37.03 -10.90
C SER A 254 -8.87 38.44 -10.87
N ASP A 255 -8.81 39.07 -9.69
CA ASP A 255 -9.16 40.49 -9.65
C ASP A 255 -8.35 41.22 -10.73
N PRO A 256 -9.00 42.01 -11.61
CA PRO A 256 -8.30 42.84 -12.56
C PRO A 256 -7.46 43.87 -11.76
N ALA A 257 -6.13 43.80 -11.96
CA ALA A 257 -5.17 44.73 -11.36
C ALA A 257 -5.39 46.18 -11.84
#